data_5bbd17fe9731b4d2ef4d47d2a65cfd96
#
_entry.id   5bbd17fe9731b4d2ef4d47d2a65cfd96
#
_cell.length_a   1.000
_cell.length_b   1.000
_cell.length_c   1.000
_cell.angle_alpha   90.00
_cell.angle_beta   90.00
_cell.angle_gamma   90.00
#
_symmetry.space_group_name_H-M   'P 1'
#
loop_
_entity.id
_entity.type
_entity.pdbx_description
1 polymer ?
#
loop_
_entity_poly.entity_id
_entity_poly.type
_entity_poly.pdbx_seq_one_letter_code
_entity_poly.pdbx_strand_id
1 'polypeptide(L)'
;MFPLLMFLAADRAGIPYRRFATDGRALAEAQLKVRERFELDALTACSDAFRLAADLGADMCYPEEATPYSRKPLVRGVADLARLRPVDLLARGSRMADRVAAVAELVRAAGSDTLVVGWVDMPFAEACSTCGVAEFLLMLYDSPALAHELLEFLTPLVIDFSLAQLEVGAPMIGAGDAAASLISPPFYREFALPYERRVVEAVHARGGLLKLHICGNTSALLPDMIGLGADLYNVDHLVDFSAAVDNYGPAGRCFKGNLDPAAELAFAAPEQAEAAALDRLRRAAGIRYLLSAGCEVPATVSDRTFEAFCRAPRLV
;
A
#
# COMPACT_ATOMS: atom_id res chain seq x y z
N MET A 1 -7.53 -13.60 -6.45
CA MET A 1 -6.11 -13.51 -6.03
C MET A 1 -5.61 -12.08 -6.17
N PHE A 2 -5.17 -11.46 -5.06
CA PHE A 2 -4.78 -10.04 -5.05
C PHE A 2 -3.52 -9.83 -4.18
N PRO A 3 -2.33 -10.30 -4.59
CA PRO A 3 -1.08 -10.04 -3.88
C PRO A 3 -0.59 -8.60 -4.08
N LEU A 4 0.30 -8.13 -3.20
CA LEU A 4 1.09 -6.94 -3.41
C LEU A 4 2.44 -7.36 -4.01
N LEU A 5 2.70 -6.91 -5.23
CA LEU A 5 3.89 -7.28 -5.98
C LEU A 5 4.63 -6.01 -6.42
N MET A 6 5.84 -5.83 -5.90
CA MET A 6 6.75 -4.77 -6.33
C MET A 6 8.05 -5.40 -6.84
N PHE A 7 8.91 -5.87 -5.94
CA PHE A 7 10.18 -6.53 -6.31
C PHE A 7 9.98 -7.77 -7.16
N LEU A 8 8.98 -8.61 -6.83
CA LEU A 8 8.70 -9.80 -7.63
C LEU A 8 8.27 -9.43 -9.05
N ALA A 9 7.43 -8.40 -9.21
CA ALA A 9 7.01 -7.96 -10.54
C ALA A 9 8.17 -7.42 -11.36
N ALA A 10 9.02 -6.58 -10.76
CA ALA A 10 10.22 -6.04 -11.42
C ALA A 10 11.19 -7.16 -11.85
N ASP A 11 11.48 -8.10 -10.94
CA ASP A 11 12.39 -9.23 -11.19
C ASP A 11 11.88 -10.13 -12.32
N ARG A 12 10.62 -10.56 -12.26
CA ARG A 12 10.02 -11.43 -13.29
C ARG A 12 9.87 -10.76 -14.65
N ALA A 13 9.85 -9.44 -14.67
CA ALA A 13 9.89 -8.67 -15.92
C ALA A 13 11.32 -8.44 -16.44
N GLY A 14 12.35 -8.72 -15.66
CA GLY A 14 13.74 -8.41 -15.97
C GLY A 14 14.04 -6.91 -15.95
N ILE A 15 13.31 -6.15 -15.11
CA ILE A 15 13.42 -4.70 -15.00
C ILE A 15 14.12 -4.37 -13.68
N PRO A 16 15.25 -3.61 -13.69
CA PRO A 16 15.89 -3.13 -12.46
C PRO A 16 14.91 -2.36 -11.59
N TYR A 17 14.94 -2.57 -10.26
CA TYR A 17 13.96 -1.97 -9.36
C TYR A 17 13.95 -0.45 -9.42
N ARG A 18 15.11 0.19 -9.57
CA ARG A 18 15.21 1.62 -9.83
C ARG A 18 14.33 2.07 -10.99
N ARG A 19 14.38 1.36 -12.13
CA ARG A 19 13.55 1.69 -13.29
C ARG A 19 12.07 1.43 -13.01
N PHE A 20 11.73 0.31 -12.37
CA PHE A 20 10.36 0.03 -11.92
C PHE A 20 9.80 1.16 -11.04
N ALA A 21 10.60 1.68 -10.11
CA ALA A 21 10.19 2.75 -9.21
C ALA A 21 10.11 4.14 -9.86
N THR A 22 10.88 4.42 -10.92
CA THR A 22 11.01 5.78 -11.50
C THR A 22 10.43 5.95 -12.90
N ASP A 23 9.92 4.87 -13.52
CA ASP A 23 9.33 4.86 -14.86
C ASP A 23 7.99 4.12 -14.81
N GLY A 24 6.89 4.86 -14.91
CA GLY A 24 5.54 4.31 -14.83
C GLY A 24 5.21 3.32 -15.93
N ARG A 25 5.81 3.43 -17.11
CA ARG A 25 5.65 2.44 -18.18
C ARG A 25 6.34 1.13 -17.83
N ALA A 26 7.53 1.20 -17.23
CA ALA A 26 8.24 0.01 -16.75
C ALA A 26 7.47 -0.71 -15.64
N LEU A 27 6.88 0.05 -14.71
CA LEU A 27 5.99 -0.52 -13.68
C LEU A 27 4.78 -1.19 -14.32
N ALA A 28 4.10 -0.52 -15.24
CA ALA A 28 2.91 -1.09 -15.91
C ALA A 28 3.26 -2.37 -16.69
N GLU A 29 4.37 -2.37 -17.43
CA GLU A 29 4.87 -3.55 -18.14
C GLU A 29 5.12 -4.71 -17.16
N ALA A 30 5.78 -4.47 -16.04
CA ALA A 30 6.09 -5.50 -15.05
C ALA A 30 4.82 -6.08 -14.43
N GLN A 31 3.87 -5.23 -14.05
CA GLN A 31 2.59 -5.66 -13.47
C GLN A 31 1.77 -6.50 -14.47
N LEU A 32 1.69 -6.10 -15.73
CA LEU A 32 0.98 -6.85 -16.78
C LEU A 32 1.61 -8.23 -17.01
N LYS A 33 2.94 -8.32 -17.06
CA LYS A 33 3.66 -9.61 -17.23
C LYS A 33 3.35 -10.58 -16.09
N VAL A 34 3.39 -10.14 -14.84
CA VAL A 34 3.10 -11.04 -13.70
C VAL A 34 1.62 -11.38 -13.62
N ARG A 35 0.73 -10.47 -14.00
CA ARG A 35 -0.71 -10.74 -14.11
C ARG A 35 -0.98 -11.85 -15.12
N GLU A 36 -0.42 -11.76 -16.33
CA GLU A 36 -0.57 -12.77 -17.37
C GLU A 36 0.01 -14.11 -16.94
N ARG A 37 1.23 -14.10 -16.38
CA ARG A 37 1.93 -15.32 -15.96
C ARG A 37 1.24 -16.08 -14.85
N PHE A 38 0.74 -15.38 -13.83
CA PHE A 38 0.17 -15.98 -12.61
C PHE A 38 -1.35 -15.85 -12.53
N GLU A 39 -2.00 -15.35 -13.58
CA GLU A 39 -3.46 -15.19 -13.71
C GLU A 39 -4.06 -14.42 -12.50
N LEU A 40 -3.48 -13.25 -12.21
CA LEU A 40 -3.90 -12.41 -11.09
C LEU A 40 -5.17 -11.63 -11.40
N ASP A 41 -6.03 -11.44 -10.39
CA ASP A 41 -7.29 -10.69 -10.52
C ASP A 41 -7.11 -9.17 -10.31
N ALA A 42 -5.95 -8.75 -9.79
CA ALA A 42 -5.69 -7.34 -9.50
C ALA A 42 -4.23 -6.95 -9.75
N LEU A 43 -4.03 -5.70 -10.15
CA LEU A 43 -2.75 -5.04 -10.37
C LEU A 43 -2.64 -3.79 -9.51
N THR A 44 -1.44 -3.41 -9.08
CA THR A 44 -1.24 -2.20 -8.27
C THR A 44 -0.13 -1.31 -8.82
N ALA A 45 -0.30 0.01 -8.70
CA ALA A 45 0.73 0.99 -9.06
C ALA A 45 1.70 1.31 -7.90
N CYS A 46 1.80 0.41 -6.91
CA CYS A 46 2.71 0.56 -5.77
C CYS A 46 4.17 0.39 -6.18
N SER A 47 5.05 1.26 -5.70
CA SER A 47 6.50 1.15 -5.91
C SER A 47 7.33 1.45 -4.66
N ASP A 48 6.97 2.46 -3.90
CA ASP A 48 7.71 2.94 -2.72
C ASP A 48 6.90 4.04 -2.00
N ALA A 49 7.36 4.46 -0.82
CA ALA A 49 6.69 5.44 0.03
C ALA A 49 7.26 6.87 -0.10
N PHE A 50 8.10 7.16 -1.09
CA PHE A 50 8.82 8.45 -1.18
C PHE A 50 8.44 9.29 -2.40
N ARG A 51 7.27 9.08 -2.98
CA ARG A 51 6.83 9.80 -4.18
C ARG A 51 6.52 11.26 -3.85
N LEU A 52 5.68 11.50 -2.85
CA LEU A 52 5.33 12.85 -2.41
C LEU A 52 6.54 13.57 -1.83
N ALA A 53 7.32 12.93 -0.96
CA ALA A 53 8.54 13.52 -0.41
C ALA A 53 9.51 13.96 -1.52
N ALA A 54 9.68 13.17 -2.59
CA ALA A 54 10.51 13.52 -3.74
C ALA A 54 9.99 14.78 -4.46
N ASP A 55 8.69 14.85 -4.73
CA ASP A 55 8.06 15.97 -5.41
C ASP A 55 8.05 17.25 -4.53
N LEU A 56 8.06 17.09 -3.21
CA LEU A 56 8.28 18.19 -2.25
C LEU A 56 9.74 18.64 -2.15
N GLY A 57 10.66 17.97 -2.84
CA GLY A 57 12.08 18.36 -2.93
C GLY A 57 13.02 17.64 -1.95
N ALA A 58 12.64 16.47 -1.44
CA ALA A 58 13.54 15.66 -0.63
C ALA A 58 14.82 15.24 -1.39
N ASP A 59 15.92 15.10 -0.67
CA ASP A 59 17.22 14.64 -1.22
C ASP A 59 17.20 13.13 -1.42
N MET A 60 16.70 12.69 -2.57
CA MET A 60 16.44 11.29 -2.85
C MET A 60 17.67 10.48 -3.26
N CYS A 61 17.70 9.23 -2.85
CA CYS A 61 18.54 8.17 -3.38
C CYS A 61 17.67 7.14 -4.12
N TYR A 62 18.14 6.71 -5.29
CA TYR A 62 17.48 5.71 -6.13
C TYR A 62 18.43 4.54 -6.37
N PRO A 63 18.51 3.55 -5.45
CA PRO A 63 19.34 2.36 -5.63
C PRO A 63 18.83 1.50 -6.80
N GLU A 64 19.73 0.71 -7.42
CA GLU A 64 19.32 -0.17 -8.52
C GLU A 64 18.38 -1.30 -8.08
N GLU A 65 18.63 -1.88 -6.90
CA GLU A 65 17.96 -3.10 -6.43
C GLU A 65 17.26 -2.92 -5.06
N ALA A 66 16.94 -1.67 -4.68
CA ALA A 66 16.23 -1.37 -3.44
C ALA A 66 15.23 -0.23 -3.64
N THR A 67 14.32 -0.07 -2.67
CA THR A 67 13.37 1.05 -2.69
C THR A 67 14.08 2.39 -2.62
N PRO A 68 13.57 3.43 -3.32
CA PRO A 68 13.99 4.80 -3.11
C PRO A 68 13.88 5.22 -1.65
N TYR A 69 14.77 6.11 -1.20
CA TYR A 69 14.72 6.67 0.15
C TYR A 69 15.27 8.10 0.17
N SER A 70 14.86 8.88 1.15
CA SER A 70 15.45 10.21 1.40
C SER A 70 16.73 10.10 2.21
N ARG A 71 17.81 10.79 1.77
CA ARG A 71 19.11 10.79 2.48
C ARG A 71 19.07 11.54 3.79
N LYS A 72 18.13 12.47 3.94
CA LYS A 72 17.96 13.29 5.14
C LYS A 72 16.50 13.77 5.25
N PRO A 73 16.02 14.04 6.45
CA PRO A 73 14.71 14.63 6.65
C PRO A 73 14.54 15.92 5.85
N LEU A 74 13.38 16.06 5.19
CA LEU A 74 12.97 17.29 4.53
C LEU A 74 12.42 18.30 5.56
N VAL A 75 11.70 17.81 6.56
CA VAL A 75 11.14 18.62 7.66
C VAL A 75 11.73 18.16 8.99
N ARG A 76 12.38 19.10 9.73
CA ARG A 76 12.95 18.88 11.05
C ARG A 76 12.30 19.74 12.12
N GLY A 77 11.54 20.74 11.71
CA GLY A 77 10.91 21.69 12.61
C GLY A 77 10.07 22.74 11.88
N VAL A 78 9.52 23.67 12.65
CA VAL A 78 8.61 24.72 12.18
C VAL A 78 9.15 25.51 10.99
N ALA A 79 10.47 25.86 11.02
CA ALA A 79 11.08 26.63 9.95
C ALA A 79 11.12 25.89 8.60
N ASP A 80 11.27 24.57 8.62
CA ASP A 80 11.26 23.76 7.39
C ASP A 80 9.83 23.60 6.88
N LEU A 81 8.88 23.31 7.76
CA LEU A 81 7.47 23.21 7.41
C LEU A 81 6.96 24.52 6.79
N ALA A 82 7.32 25.67 7.38
CA ALA A 82 6.95 26.99 6.84
C ALA A 82 7.47 27.27 5.41
N ARG A 83 8.50 26.54 4.96
CA ARG A 83 9.06 26.64 3.62
C ARG A 83 8.39 25.70 2.61
N LEU A 84 7.72 24.63 3.07
CA LEU A 84 7.00 23.75 2.18
C LEU A 84 5.95 24.53 1.40
N ARG A 85 5.75 24.16 0.16
CA ARG A 85 4.70 24.68 -0.69
C ARG A 85 3.96 23.52 -1.31
N PRO A 86 2.65 23.61 -1.50
CA PRO A 86 1.91 22.64 -2.29
C PRO A 86 2.56 22.49 -3.66
N VAL A 87 2.65 21.26 -4.12
CA VAL A 87 3.24 20.94 -5.43
C VAL A 87 2.13 20.70 -6.45
N ASP A 88 2.40 21.02 -7.70
CA ASP A 88 1.57 20.57 -8.81
C ASP A 88 1.87 19.08 -9.04
N LEU A 89 0.96 18.24 -8.59
CA LEU A 89 1.10 16.77 -8.65
C LEU A 89 1.19 16.24 -10.08
N LEU A 90 0.67 17.00 -11.07
CA LEU A 90 0.66 16.60 -12.47
C LEU A 90 1.74 17.33 -13.27
N ALA A 91 2.63 18.08 -12.62
CA ALA A 91 3.74 18.74 -13.26
C ALA A 91 4.63 17.73 -14.01
N ARG A 92 5.14 18.16 -15.16
CA ARG A 92 6.05 17.32 -15.94
C ARG A 92 7.30 16.96 -15.14
N GLY A 93 7.54 15.65 -15.00
CA GLY A 93 8.68 15.12 -14.25
C GLY A 93 8.38 14.84 -12.78
N SER A 94 7.17 15.13 -12.30
CA SER A 94 6.69 14.71 -10.99
C SER A 94 6.60 13.18 -10.91
N ARG A 95 6.99 12.61 -9.77
CA ARG A 95 6.84 11.18 -9.51
C ARG A 95 5.38 10.77 -9.37
N MET A 96 4.54 11.66 -8.88
CA MET A 96 3.10 11.42 -8.80
C MET A 96 2.47 11.41 -10.19
N ALA A 97 2.80 12.38 -11.07
CA ALA A 97 2.35 12.37 -12.46
C ALA A 97 2.75 11.08 -13.20
N ASP A 98 3.97 10.60 -12.97
CA ASP A 98 4.45 9.33 -13.52
C ASP A 98 3.62 8.14 -13.02
N ARG A 99 3.21 8.12 -11.74
CA ARG A 99 2.33 7.06 -11.20
C ARG A 99 0.90 7.16 -11.74
N VAL A 100 0.35 8.35 -11.90
CA VAL A 100 -0.96 8.53 -12.56
C VAL A 100 -0.91 8.02 -14.00
N ALA A 101 0.17 8.29 -14.74
CA ALA A 101 0.36 7.75 -16.07
C ALA A 101 0.49 6.22 -16.08
N ALA A 102 1.16 5.62 -15.08
CA ALA A 102 1.22 4.16 -14.92
C ALA A 102 -0.17 3.55 -14.71
N VAL A 103 -0.99 4.17 -13.85
CA VAL A 103 -2.38 3.74 -13.61
C VAL A 103 -3.20 3.80 -14.91
N ALA A 104 -3.11 4.91 -15.66
CA ALA A 104 -3.80 5.05 -16.94
C ALA A 104 -3.40 3.95 -17.94
N GLU A 105 -2.10 3.61 -18.01
CA GLU A 105 -1.61 2.51 -18.85
C GLU A 105 -2.13 1.16 -18.41
N LEU A 106 -2.13 0.88 -17.10
CA LEU A 106 -2.69 -0.35 -16.54
C LEU A 106 -4.19 -0.48 -16.84
N VAL A 107 -4.97 0.58 -16.61
CA VAL A 107 -6.42 0.60 -16.90
C VAL A 107 -6.68 0.30 -18.39
N ARG A 108 -5.91 0.93 -19.28
CA ARG A 108 -6.04 0.73 -20.73
C ARG A 108 -5.69 -0.71 -21.15
N ALA A 109 -4.68 -1.32 -20.52
CA ALA A 109 -4.12 -2.60 -20.95
C ALA A 109 -4.74 -3.82 -20.24
N ALA A 110 -5.23 -3.67 -19.01
CA ALA A 110 -5.71 -4.78 -18.18
C ALA A 110 -7.09 -5.31 -18.62
N GLY A 111 -7.88 -4.51 -19.33
CA GLY A 111 -9.26 -4.88 -19.71
C GLY A 111 -10.23 -4.85 -18.51
N SER A 112 -11.47 -5.30 -18.72
CA SER A 112 -12.55 -5.26 -17.73
C SER A 112 -12.45 -6.30 -16.62
N ASP A 113 -11.65 -7.34 -16.81
CA ASP A 113 -11.61 -8.53 -15.95
C ASP A 113 -10.53 -8.44 -14.86
N THR A 114 -9.80 -7.33 -14.81
CA THR A 114 -8.70 -7.14 -13.87
C THR A 114 -8.90 -5.84 -13.09
N LEU A 115 -8.88 -5.94 -11.76
CA LEU A 115 -8.95 -4.78 -10.89
C LEU A 115 -7.63 -4.01 -10.94
N VAL A 116 -7.64 -2.78 -11.44
CA VAL A 116 -6.50 -1.87 -11.36
C VAL A 116 -6.62 -1.02 -10.11
N VAL A 117 -5.59 -1.07 -9.27
CA VAL A 117 -5.55 -0.34 -7.99
C VAL A 117 -4.48 0.73 -8.06
N GLY A 118 -4.89 2.00 -8.00
CA GLY A 118 -3.98 3.11 -7.74
C GLY A 118 -3.30 2.92 -6.39
N TRP A 119 -2.26 3.74 -6.09
CA TRP A 119 -1.59 3.63 -4.81
C TRP A 119 -1.17 4.99 -4.27
N VAL A 120 -1.46 5.22 -2.98
CA VAL A 120 -1.00 6.35 -2.21
C VAL A 120 -0.39 5.88 -0.88
N ASP A 121 0.40 6.70 -0.24
CA ASP A 121 0.71 6.54 1.18
C ASP A 121 -0.16 7.50 1.97
N MET A 122 -0.67 7.04 3.13
CA MET A 122 -1.55 7.84 3.98
C MET A 122 -0.77 9.02 4.61
N PRO A 123 -1.44 10.07 5.07
CA PRO A 123 -0.77 11.25 5.59
C PRO A 123 0.25 10.98 6.70
N PHE A 124 0.01 9.98 7.57
CA PHE A 124 0.95 9.60 8.62
C PHE A 124 2.23 8.95 8.03
N ALA A 125 2.09 8.05 7.06
CA ALA A 125 3.22 7.47 6.35
C ALA A 125 4.00 8.52 5.54
N GLU A 126 3.31 9.47 4.89
CA GLU A 126 3.95 10.59 4.19
C GLU A 126 4.70 11.52 5.15
N ALA A 127 4.18 11.76 6.35
CA ALA A 127 4.90 12.50 7.38
C ALA A 127 6.18 11.77 7.81
N CYS A 128 6.12 10.45 7.99
CA CYS A 128 7.30 9.63 8.24
C CYS A 128 8.32 9.67 7.08
N SER A 129 7.86 9.65 5.84
CA SER A 129 8.74 9.76 4.66
C SER A 129 9.40 11.14 4.54
N THR A 130 8.73 12.17 5.05
CA THR A 130 9.19 13.57 5.00
C THR A 130 10.16 13.93 6.12
N CYS A 131 9.88 13.42 7.34
CA CYS A 131 10.66 13.72 8.53
C CYS A 131 11.74 12.67 8.86
N GLY A 132 11.54 11.42 8.43
CA GLY A 132 12.14 10.23 9.02
C GLY A 132 11.21 9.63 10.07
N VAL A 133 11.14 8.30 10.12
CA VAL A 133 10.20 7.58 11.00
C VAL A 133 10.45 7.92 12.48
N ALA A 134 11.70 7.78 12.92
CA ALA A 134 12.04 8.03 14.33
C ALA A 134 11.79 9.50 14.73
N GLU A 135 12.17 10.43 13.87
CA GLU A 135 12.00 11.85 14.08
C GLU A 135 10.53 12.25 14.16
N PHE A 136 9.70 11.71 13.28
CA PHE A 136 8.26 11.99 13.32
C PHE A 136 7.60 11.38 14.55
N LEU A 137 7.95 10.14 14.93
CA LEU A 137 7.43 9.52 16.14
C LEU A 137 7.80 10.30 17.39
N LEU A 138 9.01 10.85 17.49
CA LEU A 138 9.40 11.75 18.58
C LEU A 138 8.61 13.06 18.55
N MET A 139 8.35 13.61 17.37
CA MET A 139 7.56 14.84 17.20
C MET A 139 6.14 14.72 17.79
N LEU A 140 5.54 13.53 17.74
CA LEU A 140 4.21 13.30 18.34
C LEU A 140 4.18 13.61 19.86
N TYR A 141 5.30 13.40 20.53
CA TYR A 141 5.43 13.68 21.98
C TYR A 141 5.95 15.09 22.25
N ASP A 142 7.00 15.49 21.54
CA ASP A 142 7.75 16.72 21.85
C ASP A 142 7.08 17.97 21.25
N SER A 143 6.36 17.83 20.17
CA SER A 143 5.77 18.93 19.41
C SER A 143 4.48 18.50 18.67
N PRO A 144 3.44 18.04 19.38
CA PRO A 144 2.22 17.51 18.76
C PRO A 144 1.52 18.51 17.81
N ALA A 145 1.57 19.79 18.14
CA ALA A 145 1.02 20.85 17.26
C ALA A 145 1.72 20.88 15.91
N LEU A 146 3.06 20.73 15.87
CA LEU A 146 3.82 20.67 14.62
C LEU A 146 3.51 19.40 13.82
N ALA A 147 3.32 18.27 14.51
CA ALA A 147 2.89 17.03 13.87
C ALA A 147 1.53 17.21 13.18
N HIS A 148 0.57 17.83 13.86
CA HIS A 148 -0.74 18.14 13.26
C HIS A 148 -0.63 19.11 12.08
N GLU A 149 0.18 20.17 12.18
CA GLU A 149 0.38 21.11 11.07
C GLU A 149 0.97 20.41 9.83
N LEU A 150 1.91 19.48 10.01
CA LEU A 150 2.46 18.70 8.91
C LEU A 150 1.42 17.77 8.30
N LEU A 151 0.65 17.05 9.12
CA LEU A 151 -0.43 16.17 8.66
C LEU A 151 -1.52 16.94 7.91
N GLU A 152 -1.88 18.14 8.40
CA GLU A 152 -2.81 19.06 7.72
C GLU A 152 -2.28 19.52 6.35
N PHE A 153 -0.97 19.77 6.24
CA PHE A 153 -0.33 20.13 4.97
C PHE A 153 -0.31 18.96 3.97
N LEU A 154 -0.02 17.73 4.44
CA LEU A 154 0.13 16.56 3.56
C LEU A 154 -1.22 15.98 3.11
N THR A 155 -2.24 16.03 3.95
CA THR A 155 -3.53 15.37 3.66
C THR A 155 -4.20 15.82 2.36
N PRO A 156 -4.31 17.12 2.03
CA PRO A 156 -4.85 17.55 0.74
C PRO A 156 -4.05 17.01 -0.46
N LEU A 157 -2.73 16.92 -0.35
CA LEU A 157 -1.88 16.39 -1.42
C LEU A 157 -2.12 14.88 -1.65
N VAL A 158 -2.30 14.10 -0.57
CA VAL A 158 -2.66 12.68 -0.67
C VAL A 158 -4.05 12.51 -1.29
N ILE A 159 -5.01 13.37 -0.92
CA ILE A 159 -6.35 13.37 -1.51
C ILE A 159 -6.26 13.68 -3.01
N ASP A 160 -5.61 14.76 -3.41
CA ASP A 160 -5.49 15.16 -4.81
C ASP A 160 -4.82 14.06 -5.65
N PHE A 161 -3.77 13.42 -5.12
CA PHE A 161 -3.12 12.30 -5.78
C PHE A 161 -4.02 11.06 -5.89
N SER A 162 -4.85 10.79 -4.88
CA SER A 162 -5.85 9.73 -4.94
C SER A 162 -6.87 10.00 -6.05
N LEU A 163 -7.41 11.22 -6.08
CA LEU A 163 -8.43 11.62 -7.05
C LEU A 163 -7.91 11.62 -8.48
N ALA A 164 -6.66 12.05 -8.72
CA ALA A 164 -6.04 12.00 -10.04
C ALA A 164 -5.94 10.55 -10.58
N GLN A 165 -5.72 9.57 -9.72
CA GLN A 165 -5.68 8.16 -10.11
C GLN A 165 -7.09 7.60 -10.40
N LEU A 166 -8.13 8.05 -9.68
CA LEU A 166 -9.53 7.73 -10.01
C LEU A 166 -9.94 8.33 -11.36
N GLU A 167 -9.53 9.57 -11.64
CA GLU A 167 -9.86 10.29 -12.89
C GLU A 167 -9.31 9.58 -14.14
N VAL A 168 -8.17 8.89 -14.03
CA VAL A 168 -7.63 8.07 -15.13
C VAL A 168 -8.19 6.63 -15.16
N GLY A 169 -9.20 6.34 -14.31
CA GLY A 169 -10.02 5.14 -14.40
C GLY A 169 -9.69 4.03 -13.40
N ALA A 170 -8.83 4.25 -12.40
CA ALA A 170 -8.68 3.27 -11.32
C ALA A 170 -9.98 3.19 -10.51
N PRO A 171 -10.61 2.02 -10.34
CA PRO A 171 -11.83 1.91 -9.53
C PRO A 171 -11.54 1.88 -8.02
N MET A 172 -10.28 1.65 -7.64
CA MET A 172 -9.85 1.52 -6.24
C MET A 172 -8.51 2.20 -6.01
N ILE A 173 -8.36 2.84 -4.87
CA ILE A 173 -7.08 3.33 -4.35
C ILE A 173 -6.59 2.41 -3.23
N GLY A 174 -5.40 1.85 -3.39
CA GLY A 174 -4.65 1.23 -2.31
C GLY A 174 -3.93 2.32 -1.51
N ALA A 175 -4.03 2.25 -0.21
CA ALA A 175 -3.44 3.22 0.69
C ALA A 175 -2.58 2.52 1.74
N GLY A 176 -1.29 2.88 1.80
CA GLY A 176 -0.32 2.34 2.77
C GLY A 176 -0.15 3.27 3.96
N ASP A 177 -0.17 2.74 5.18
CA ASP A 177 0.19 3.50 6.39
C ASP A 177 1.10 2.67 7.32
N ALA A 178 2.22 2.20 6.76
CA ALA A 178 3.08 1.22 7.41
C ALA A 178 3.55 1.64 8.82
N ALA A 179 3.85 2.92 9.04
CA ALA A 179 4.35 3.42 10.31
C ALA A 179 3.26 3.51 11.40
N ALA A 180 1.98 3.47 11.05
CA ALA A 180 0.88 3.54 12.01
C ALA A 180 0.83 2.33 12.96
N SER A 181 1.43 1.19 12.58
CA SER A 181 1.57 0.04 13.48
C SER A 181 2.57 0.25 14.63
N LEU A 182 3.39 1.29 14.56
CA LEU A 182 4.42 1.60 15.55
C LEU A 182 3.90 2.48 16.70
N ILE A 183 2.67 2.97 16.59
CA ILE A 183 2.06 3.84 17.61
C ILE A 183 0.93 3.14 18.36
N SER A 184 0.66 3.61 19.57
CA SER A 184 -0.42 3.08 20.40
C SER A 184 -1.81 3.47 19.86
N PRO A 185 -2.88 2.74 20.22
CA PRO A 185 -4.23 3.11 19.80
C PRO A 185 -4.65 4.55 20.10
N PRO A 186 -4.31 5.17 21.27
CA PRO A 186 -4.57 6.59 21.51
C PRO A 186 -3.87 7.50 20.49
N PHE A 187 -2.59 7.26 20.19
CA PHE A 187 -1.87 8.02 19.16
C PHE A 187 -2.40 7.79 17.74
N TYR A 188 -2.80 6.57 17.43
CA TYR A 188 -3.45 6.28 16.15
C TYR A 188 -4.74 7.10 15.98
N ARG A 189 -5.60 7.14 17.01
CA ARG A 189 -6.84 7.93 17.01
C ARG A 189 -6.60 9.44 16.91
N GLU A 190 -5.47 9.92 17.37
CA GLU A 190 -5.12 11.33 17.36
C GLU A 190 -4.40 11.75 16.08
N PHE A 191 -3.38 10.99 15.65
CA PHE A 191 -2.44 11.43 14.62
C PHE A 191 -2.57 10.71 13.26
N ALA A 192 -3.26 9.58 13.16
CA ALA A 192 -3.42 8.85 11.91
C ALA A 192 -4.90 8.81 11.47
N LEU A 193 -5.76 8.23 12.26
CA LEU A 193 -7.16 7.95 11.94
C LEU A 193 -7.96 9.15 11.41
N PRO A 194 -7.86 10.38 11.97
CA PRO A 194 -8.62 11.53 11.47
C PRO A 194 -8.22 11.93 10.04
N TYR A 195 -6.96 11.80 9.72
CA TYR A 195 -6.39 12.13 8.40
C TYR A 195 -6.67 11.04 7.38
N GLU A 196 -6.54 9.77 7.76
CA GLU A 196 -6.97 8.63 6.95
C GLU A 196 -8.45 8.74 6.56
N ARG A 197 -9.32 9.12 7.52
CA ARG A 197 -10.77 9.29 7.30
C ARG A 197 -11.05 10.30 6.19
N ARG A 198 -10.35 11.42 6.18
CA ARG A 198 -10.51 12.45 5.14
C ARG A 198 -10.15 11.93 3.76
N VAL A 199 -9.11 11.08 3.65
CA VAL A 199 -8.74 10.43 2.38
C VAL A 199 -9.83 9.44 1.95
N VAL A 200 -10.31 8.59 2.86
CA VAL A 200 -11.40 7.64 2.59
C VAL A 200 -12.66 8.35 2.09
N GLU A 201 -13.09 9.40 2.82
CA GLU A 201 -14.28 10.18 2.48
C GLU A 201 -14.14 10.86 1.11
N ALA A 202 -12.97 11.41 0.79
CA ALA A 202 -12.70 12.05 -0.50
C ALA A 202 -12.76 11.05 -1.67
N VAL A 203 -12.18 9.86 -1.50
CA VAL A 203 -12.22 8.77 -2.48
C VAL A 203 -13.67 8.30 -2.70
N HIS A 204 -14.41 8.07 -1.61
CA HIS A 204 -15.82 7.67 -1.68
C HIS A 204 -16.72 8.73 -2.34
N ALA A 205 -16.47 10.01 -2.07
CA ALA A 205 -17.22 11.11 -2.69
C ALA A 205 -17.08 11.17 -4.22
N ARG A 206 -16.01 10.55 -4.77
CA ARG A 206 -15.79 10.38 -6.23
C ARG A 206 -16.23 9.01 -6.74
N GLY A 207 -16.90 8.21 -5.92
CA GLY A 207 -17.37 6.87 -6.27
C GLY A 207 -16.26 5.81 -6.35
N GLY A 208 -15.04 6.13 -5.89
CA GLY A 208 -13.94 5.19 -5.79
C GLY A 208 -14.03 4.30 -4.55
N LEU A 209 -13.32 3.17 -4.59
CA LEU A 209 -13.13 2.28 -3.44
C LEU A 209 -11.76 2.52 -2.80
N LEU A 210 -11.63 2.27 -1.49
CA LEU A 210 -10.37 2.39 -0.79
C LEU A 210 -9.97 1.08 -0.10
N LYS A 211 -8.71 0.66 -0.35
CA LYS A 211 -8.04 -0.44 0.33
C LYS A 211 -7.00 0.11 1.30
N LEU A 212 -7.15 -0.12 2.61
CA LEU A 212 -6.13 0.22 3.61
C LEU A 212 -5.13 -0.93 3.81
N HIS A 213 -3.85 -0.61 3.91
CA HIS A 213 -2.78 -1.52 4.32
C HIS A 213 -1.89 -0.88 5.38
N ILE A 214 -1.88 -1.45 6.56
CA ILE A 214 -0.94 -1.12 7.63
C ILE A 214 -0.08 -2.37 7.88
N CYS A 215 1.22 -2.29 7.58
CA CYS A 215 2.17 -3.37 7.85
C CYS A 215 2.39 -3.55 9.36
N GLY A 216 2.72 -4.77 9.78
CA GLY A 216 3.05 -5.05 11.16
C GLY A 216 1.86 -5.51 12.02
N ASN A 217 2.07 -5.59 13.33
CA ASN A 217 1.03 -6.07 14.23
C ASN A 217 0.01 -4.97 14.56
N THR A 218 -1.11 -5.00 13.85
CA THR A 218 -2.22 -4.06 14.03
C THR A 218 -3.36 -4.62 14.90
N SER A 219 -3.14 -5.69 15.66
CA SER A 219 -4.19 -6.35 16.46
C SER A 219 -4.91 -5.38 17.39
N ALA A 220 -4.18 -4.45 18.01
CA ALA A 220 -4.74 -3.43 18.90
C ALA A 220 -5.50 -2.31 18.17
N LEU A 221 -5.29 -2.16 16.85
CA LEU A 221 -5.89 -1.13 16.01
C LEU A 221 -7.14 -1.62 15.26
N LEU A 222 -7.39 -2.94 15.20
CA LEU A 222 -8.48 -3.51 14.39
C LEU A 222 -9.83 -2.82 14.58
N PRO A 223 -10.31 -2.51 15.81
CA PRO A 223 -11.59 -1.83 15.99
C PRO A 223 -11.62 -0.43 15.37
N ASP A 224 -10.54 0.33 15.52
CA ASP A 224 -10.43 1.69 14.97
C ASP A 224 -10.33 1.65 13.43
N MET A 225 -9.54 0.72 12.87
CA MET A 225 -9.43 0.48 11.44
C MET A 225 -10.79 0.12 10.83
N ILE A 226 -11.54 -0.81 11.44
CA ILE A 226 -12.89 -1.19 10.98
C ILE A 226 -13.82 0.02 10.97
N GLY A 227 -13.74 0.87 11.99
CA GLY A 227 -14.51 2.12 12.12
C GLY A 227 -14.13 3.20 11.11
N LEU A 228 -12.99 3.09 10.45
CA LEU A 228 -12.56 4.01 9.39
C LEU A 228 -13.49 3.95 8.16
N GLY A 229 -14.02 2.77 7.83
CA GLY A 229 -14.96 2.60 6.74
C GLY A 229 -14.33 2.32 5.37
N ALA A 230 -13.07 1.92 5.30
CA ALA A 230 -12.46 1.43 4.05
C ALA A 230 -13.19 0.19 3.53
N ASP A 231 -13.11 -0.06 2.21
CA ASP A 231 -13.81 -1.15 1.54
C ASP A 231 -13.07 -2.47 1.64
N LEU A 232 -11.75 -2.42 1.72
CA LEU A 232 -10.87 -3.59 1.81
C LEU A 232 -9.72 -3.31 2.78
N TYR A 233 -9.43 -4.27 3.66
CA TYR A 233 -8.31 -4.20 4.60
C TYR A 233 -7.28 -5.26 4.28
N ASN A 234 -6.01 -4.89 4.10
CA ASN A 234 -4.93 -5.87 3.95
C ASN A 234 -4.30 -6.11 5.31
N VAL A 235 -4.51 -7.29 5.84
CA VAL A 235 -4.04 -7.70 7.18
C VAL A 235 -2.65 -8.33 7.07
N ASP A 236 -1.71 -7.83 7.88
CA ASP A 236 -0.35 -8.35 7.96
C ASP A 236 -0.31 -9.73 8.65
N HIS A 237 0.70 -10.55 8.33
CA HIS A 237 0.89 -11.88 8.91
C HIS A 237 1.12 -11.88 10.43
N LEU A 238 1.57 -10.77 11.00
CA LEU A 238 1.74 -10.58 12.44
C LEU A 238 0.43 -10.44 13.22
N VAL A 239 -0.69 -10.26 12.52
CA VAL A 239 -2.04 -10.34 13.11
C VAL A 239 -2.52 -11.78 13.04
N ASP A 240 -2.98 -12.34 14.17
CA ASP A 240 -3.58 -13.68 14.15
C ASP A 240 -4.76 -13.73 13.18
N PHE A 241 -4.79 -14.75 12.32
CA PHE A 241 -5.82 -14.87 11.29
C PHE A 241 -7.22 -15.06 11.86
N SER A 242 -7.35 -15.79 12.99
CA SER A 242 -8.65 -15.93 13.66
C SER A 242 -9.13 -14.58 14.20
N ALA A 243 -8.23 -13.79 14.78
CA ALA A 243 -8.58 -12.44 15.23
C ALA A 243 -9.05 -11.55 14.07
N ALA A 244 -8.44 -11.67 12.89
CA ALA A 244 -8.93 -10.95 11.71
C ALA A 244 -10.34 -11.44 11.31
N VAL A 245 -10.57 -12.74 11.22
CA VAL A 245 -11.88 -13.34 10.93
C VAL A 245 -12.93 -12.86 11.93
N ASP A 246 -12.63 -12.91 13.23
CA ASP A 246 -13.54 -12.57 14.33
C ASP A 246 -13.89 -11.08 14.40
N ASN A 247 -13.02 -10.21 13.86
CA ASN A 247 -13.26 -8.77 13.83
C ASN A 247 -13.90 -8.30 12.52
N TYR A 248 -13.37 -8.67 11.36
CA TYR A 248 -13.87 -8.21 10.05
C TYR A 248 -15.15 -8.93 9.63
N GLY A 249 -15.30 -10.23 9.93
CA GLY A 249 -16.46 -11.05 9.57
C GLY A 249 -17.77 -10.46 10.11
N PRO A 250 -17.96 -10.35 11.44
CA PRO A 250 -19.17 -9.77 12.04
C PRO A 250 -19.42 -8.32 11.64
N ALA A 251 -18.36 -7.55 11.38
CA ALA A 251 -18.47 -6.18 10.88
C ALA A 251 -18.90 -6.10 9.40
N GLY A 252 -19.01 -7.24 8.70
CA GLY A 252 -19.37 -7.29 7.28
C GLY A 252 -18.32 -6.63 6.36
N ARG A 253 -17.09 -6.47 6.86
CA ARG A 253 -15.99 -5.83 6.11
C ARG A 253 -15.21 -6.85 5.30
N CYS A 254 -14.73 -6.42 4.14
CA CYS A 254 -13.84 -7.24 3.32
C CYS A 254 -12.41 -7.09 3.79
N PHE A 255 -11.70 -8.20 3.97
CA PHE A 255 -10.26 -8.17 4.22
C PHE A 255 -9.52 -9.17 3.34
N LYS A 256 -8.22 -8.95 3.20
CA LYS A 256 -7.30 -9.84 2.49
C LYS A 256 -6.03 -10.06 3.30
N GLY A 257 -5.31 -11.08 2.97
CA GLY A 257 -4.07 -11.47 3.65
C GLY A 257 -4.19 -12.93 4.08
N ASN A 258 -3.49 -13.41 5.07
CA ASN A 258 -2.33 -12.85 5.74
C ASN A 258 -1.20 -13.88 5.78
N LEU A 259 -0.99 -14.61 4.64
CA LEU A 259 0.13 -15.53 4.61
C LEU A 259 1.45 -14.79 4.89
N ASP A 260 2.34 -15.45 5.66
CA ASP A 260 3.68 -14.93 5.90
C ASP A 260 4.47 -14.91 4.58
N PRO A 261 4.87 -13.73 4.07
CA PRO A 261 5.60 -13.63 2.80
C PRO A 261 6.93 -14.37 2.80
N ALA A 262 7.57 -14.51 3.94
CA ALA A 262 8.84 -15.21 4.09
C ALA A 262 8.64 -16.70 4.36
N ALA A 263 8.02 -17.05 5.47
CA ALA A 263 7.92 -18.43 5.93
C ALA A 263 6.97 -19.29 5.09
N GLU A 264 5.79 -18.73 4.71
CA GLU A 264 4.77 -19.48 3.98
C GLU A 264 4.86 -19.34 2.45
N LEU A 265 5.72 -18.41 1.93
CA LEU A 265 5.93 -18.23 0.50
C LEU A 265 7.39 -18.34 0.09
N ALA A 266 8.30 -17.44 0.52
CA ALA A 266 9.66 -17.41 0.00
C ALA A 266 10.49 -18.65 0.35
N PHE A 267 10.30 -19.20 1.55
CA PHE A 267 11.03 -20.39 2.04
C PHE A 267 10.19 -21.67 2.02
N ALA A 268 8.94 -21.61 1.61
CA ALA A 268 8.05 -22.77 1.56
C ALA A 268 8.20 -23.57 0.26
N ALA A 269 7.99 -24.88 0.36
CA ALA A 269 7.75 -25.71 -0.82
C ALA A 269 6.37 -25.39 -1.44
N PRO A 270 6.15 -25.64 -2.74
CA PRO A 270 4.87 -25.36 -3.40
C PRO A 270 3.66 -25.97 -2.67
N GLU A 271 3.77 -27.21 -2.19
CA GLU A 271 2.70 -27.90 -1.49
C GLU A 271 2.37 -27.28 -0.13
N GLN A 272 3.38 -26.72 0.54
CA GLN A 272 3.22 -26.01 1.82
C GLN A 272 2.50 -24.68 1.62
N ALA A 273 2.89 -23.91 0.61
CA ALA A 273 2.25 -22.65 0.26
C ALA A 273 0.79 -22.85 -0.16
N GLU A 274 0.51 -23.88 -0.95
CA GLU A 274 -0.87 -24.27 -1.32
C GLU A 274 -1.69 -24.67 -0.10
N ALA A 275 -1.14 -25.51 0.78
CA ALA A 275 -1.82 -25.94 2.00
C ALA A 275 -2.14 -24.76 2.93
N ALA A 276 -1.19 -23.83 3.12
CA ALA A 276 -1.39 -22.61 3.90
C ALA A 276 -2.48 -21.71 3.29
N ALA A 277 -2.48 -21.54 1.98
CA ALA A 277 -3.51 -20.81 1.26
C ALA A 277 -4.91 -21.42 1.42
N LEU A 278 -5.01 -22.75 1.26
CA LEU A 278 -6.27 -23.49 1.45
C LEU A 278 -6.76 -23.42 2.91
N ASP A 279 -5.87 -23.43 3.90
CA ASP A 279 -6.24 -23.21 5.31
C ASP A 279 -6.92 -21.85 5.50
N ARG A 280 -6.33 -20.77 4.98
CA ARG A 280 -6.92 -19.43 5.07
C ARG A 280 -8.30 -19.35 4.40
N LEU A 281 -8.43 -19.92 3.20
CA LEU A 281 -9.70 -19.95 2.47
C LEU A 281 -10.80 -20.72 3.24
N ARG A 282 -10.47 -21.87 3.83
CA ARG A 282 -11.41 -22.65 4.65
C ARG A 282 -11.83 -21.92 5.92
N ARG A 283 -10.87 -21.32 6.63
CA ARG A 283 -11.12 -20.56 7.86
C ARG A 283 -11.93 -19.28 7.63
N ALA A 284 -11.83 -18.70 6.44
CA ALA A 284 -12.59 -17.53 6.03
C ALA A 284 -13.90 -17.87 5.28
N ALA A 285 -14.32 -19.15 5.25
CA ALA A 285 -15.52 -19.53 4.53
C ALA A 285 -16.76 -18.80 5.08
N GLY A 286 -17.55 -18.23 4.16
CA GLY A 286 -18.78 -17.50 4.51
C GLY A 286 -18.57 -16.02 4.87
N ILE A 287 -17.34 -15.51 4.85
CA ILE A 287 -17.05 -14.08 5.06
C ILE A 287 -16.42 -13.45 3.82
N ARG A 288 -16.38 -12.11 3.76
CA ARG A 288 -15.77 -11.37 2.65
C ARG A 288 -14.26 -11.38 2.78
N TYR A 289 -13.62 -12.36 2.15
CA TYR A 289 -12.18 -12.55 2.20
C TYR A 289 -11.57 -12.73 0.81
N LEU A 290 -10.39 -12.15 0.61
CA LEU A 290 -9.56 -12.35 -0.58
C LEU A 290 -8.21 -12.94 -0.18
N LEU A 291 -7.82 -14.04 -0.81
CA LEU A 291 -6.51 -14.66 -0.55
C LEU A 291 -5.39 -13.72 -0.98
N SER A 292 -4.44 -13.51 -0.08
CA SER A 292 -3.24 -12.69 -0.30
C SER A 292 -2.15 -13.05 0.71
N ALA A 293 -0.92 -12.66 0.43
CA ALA A 293 0.10 -12.50 1.46
C ALA A 293 -0.25 -11.31 2.39
N GLY A 294 0.29 -11.32 3.60
CA GLY A 294 0.09 -10.26 4.59
C GLY A 294 0.74 -8.94 4.19
N CYS A 295 1.82 -9.00 3.43
CA CYS A 295 2.52 -7.85 2.88
C CYS A 295 2.99 -8.16 1.45
N GLU A 296 4.02 -7.44 0.97
CA GLU A 296 4.65 -7.70 -0.33
C GLU A 296 5.21 -9.12 -0.42
N VAL A 297 5.02 -9.75 -1.58
CA VAL A 297 5.63 -11.05 -1.88
C VAL A 297 7.08 -10.84 -2.34
N PRO A 298 8.07 -11.44 -1.65
CA PRO A 298 9.47 -11.25 -2.00
C PRO A 298 9.81 -11.80 -3.40
N ALA A 299 10.78 -11.17 -4.09
CA ALA A 299 11.30 -11.65 -5.37
C ALA A 299 11.95 -13.04 -5.28
N THR A 300 12.40 -13.44 -4.09
CA THR A 300 13.03 -14.73 -3.83
C THR A 300 12.08 -15.93 -3.83
N VAL A 301 10.77 -15.71 -3.84
CA VAL A 301 9.80 -16.81 -3.96
C VAL A 301 10.00 -17.55 -5.29
N SER A 302 10.00 -18.89 -5.28
CA SER A 302 10.07 -19.64 -6.53
C SER A 302 8.77 -19.52 -7.32
N ASP A 303 8.87 -19.54 -8.65
CA ASP A 303 7.66 -19.49 -9.49
C ASP A 303 6.69 -20.62 -9.17
N ARG A 304 7.19 -21.83 -8.94
CA ARG A 304 6.36 -22.98 -8.56
C ARG A 304 5.60 -22.77 -7.28
N THR A 305 6.25 -22.18 -6.26
CA THR A 305 5.59 -21.86 -4.98
C THR A 305 4.53 -20.78 -5.19
N PHE A 306 4.86 -19.73 -5.94
CA PHE A 306 3.92 -18.65 -6.20
C PHE A 306 2.74 -19.11 -7.09
N GLU A 307 2.96 -19.96 -8.08
CA GLU A 307 1.90 -20.59 -8.88
C GLU A 307 0.98 -21.47 -8.03
N ALA A 308 1.54 -22.28 -7.11
CA ALA A 308 0.76 -23.10 -6.19
C ALA A 308 -0.13 -22.23 -5.26
N PHE A 309 0.42 -21.14 -4.73
CA PHE A 309 -0.32 -20.15 -3.97
C PHE A 309 -1.45 -19.50 -4.81
N CYS A 310 -1.15 -19.05 -6.03
CA CYS A 310 -2.12 -18.38 -6.90
C CYS A 310 -3.28 -19.26 -7.36
N ARG A 311 -3.05 -20.56 -7.53
CA ARG A 311 -4.12 -21.49 -7.96
C ARG A 311 -5.04 -21.95 -6.83
N ALA A 312 -4.63 -21.81 -5.55
CA ALA A 312 -5.39 -22.33 -4.40
C ALA A 312 -6.88 -21.91 -4.38
N PRO A 313 -7.28 -20.66 -4.75
CA PRO A 313 -8.70 -20.28 -4.80
C PRO A 313 -9.54 -21.07 -5.81
N ARG A 314 -8.92 -21.74 -6.79
CA ARG A 314 -9.61 -22.56 -7.79
C ARG A 314 -9.84 -24.01 -7.34
N LEU A 315 -9.33 -24.38 -6.17
CA LEU A 315 -9.41 -25.71 -5.59
C LEU A 315 -10.51 -25.83 -4.50
N VAL A 316 -11.21 -24.74 -4.20
CA VAL A 316 -12.26 -24.64 -3.16
C VAL A 316 -13.56 -24.09 -3.72
#